data_662fb887156a51ba647d4a5e4b0f0bed
#
_entry.id   662fb887156a51ba647d4a5e4b0f0bed
#
_cell.length_a   1.000
_cell.length_b   1.000
_cell.length_c   1.000
_cell.angle_alpha   90.00
_cell.angle_beta   90.00
_cell.angle_gamma   90.00
#
_symmetry.space_group_name_H-M   'P 1'
#
loop_
_entity.id
_entity.type
_entity.pdbx_description
1 polymer ?
#
loop_
_entity_poly.entity_id
_entity_poly.type
_entity_poly.pdbx_seq_one_letter_code
_entity_poly.pdbx_strand_id
1 'polypeptide(L)'
;MESSHTGNSLLAALFIATLLLGGCKLRPEPSDVVLPEAVHTAMYDTASVNFVDFANYGELRRLPIGVFDADSTSMTLLETITTMDCFDNITGTRRSDGIPDFAGEHFQYYTAGSDADCFQSTLFLMKDRYWDSFDKDRSKIVVAGGYLTAANGLDDMDALEEHNAAGVKIVTETEAGVRAMFDSLASENISAFTVAALSDSSHDAVRAYSEAIRKAAAENGNSRSISIIGADGSLEGLSRIIDNLHRDNSKSPLKVIMVEGADGEFVAGCEALLEKYRSMFVNGTYPYHSILADEIVFVDPSLSASVECYETLRRDKNLALRAEKQKVSYFYGF
;
A
#
# COMPACT_ATOMS: atom_id res chain seq x y z
N MET A 1 38.87 17.07 -73.98
CA MET A 1 37.98 17.82 -73.11
C MET A 1 37.58 16.84 -72.04
N GLU A 2 38.44 16.52 -71.11
CA GLU A 2 38.94 17.08 -69.88
C GLU A 2 37.85 17.49 -68.94
N SER A 3 37.71 16.70 -67.83
CA SER A 3 37.78 17.16 -66.47
C SER A 3 37.61 15.94 -65.52
N SER A 4 38.60 15.55 -64.98
CA SER A 4 39.09 15.50 -63.56
C SER A 4 38.10 14.99 -62.53
N HIS A 5 38.38 13.78 -62.06
CA HIS A 5 37.88 13.20 -60.79
C HIS A 5 39.03 13.21 -59.80
N THR A 6 38.87 14.04 -58.73
CA THR A 6 39.62 13.85 -57.48
C THR A 6 38.73 14.34 -56.41
N GLY A 7 38.47 13.48 -55.41
CA GLY A 7 37.86 13.89 -54.15
C GLY A 7 36.89 12.90 -53.52
N ASN A 8 37.33 11.73 -53.11
CA ASN A 8 36.61 10.90 -52.18
C ASN A 8 37.55 9.89 -51.50
N SER A 9 38.35 10.35 -50.53
CA SER A 9 39.09 9.42 -49.66
C SER A 9 39.52 10.08 -48.34
N LEU A 10 38.61 10.82 -47.70
CA LEU A 10 38.86 11.42 -46.37
C LEU A 10 37.68 11.33 -45.42
N LEU A 11 36.69 10.49 -45.68
CA LEU A 11 35.50 10.30 -44.82
C LEU A 11 35.36 8.90 -44.24
N ALA A 12 36.34 8.02 -44.41
CA ALA A 12 36.29 6.64 -43.94
C ALA A 12 37.13 6.38 -42.67
N ALA A 13 37.83 7.40 -42.13
CA ALA A 13 38.72 7.21 -40.97
C ALA A 13 38.21 7.78 -39.65
N LEU A 14 36.97 8.28 -39.58
CA LEU A 14 36.43 8.87 -38.34
C LEU A 14 35.30 8.06 -37.70
N PHE A 15 35.04 6.82 -38.15
CA PHE A 15 33.95 6.00 -37.65
C PHE A 15 34.36 4.74 -36.83
N ILE A 16 35.66 4.56 -36.52
CA ILE A 16 36.17 3.36 -35.81
C ILE A 16 36.78 3.70 -34.43
N ALA A 17 36.76 4.94 -33.98
CA ALA A 17 37.34 5.34 -32.67
C ALA A 17 36.32 5.52 -31.53
N THR A 18 35.05 5.22 -31.74
CA THR A 18 33.99 5.40 -30.67
C THR A 18 33.40 4.10 -30.14
N LEU A 19 34.03 2.95 -30.34
CA LEU A 19 33.50 1.64 -29.96
C LEU A 19 34.31 0.90 -28.87
N LEU A 20 35.20 1.56 -28.15
CA LEU A 20 35.99 0.96 -27.07
C LEU A 20 36.08 1.86 -25.81
N LEU A 21 35.03 2.59 -25.48
CA LEU A 21 34.82 3.06 -24.09
C LEU A 21 33.74 2.18 -23.49
N GLY A 22 34.20 1.14 -22.81
CA GLY A 22 33.40 0.25 -22.00
C GLY A 22 32.44 1.04 -21.11
N GLY A 23 31.19 0.60 -21.13
CA GLY A 23 30.07 1.22 -20.44
C GLY A 23 30.29 1.38 -18.95
N CYS A 24 30.82 2.49 -18.53
CA CYS A 24 30.35 3.10 -17.31
C CYS A 24 28.91 3.54 -17.59
N LYS A 25 27.93 2.80 -17.08
CA LYS A 25 26.57 3.33 -16.94
C LYS A 25 26.73 4.59 -16.10
N LEU A 26 26.72 5.75 -16.74
CA LEU A 26 26.60 7.03 -16.07
C LEU A 26 25.34 6.90 -15.22
N ARG A 27 25.49 6.96 -13.88
CA ARG A 27 24.36 7.20 -12.99
C ARG A 27 23.67 8.46 -13.53
N PRO A 28 22.35 8.45 -13.73
CA PRO A 28 21.66 9.70 -14.06
C PRO A 28 22.04 10.71 -12.97
N GLU A 29 22.43 11.91 -13.38
CA GLU A 29 22.65 13.00 -12.42
C GLU A 29 21.35 13.20 -11.64
N PRO A 30 21.43 13.54 -10.34
CA PRO A 30 20.24 13.85 -9.57
C PRO A 30 19.45 14.91 -10.32
N SER A 31 18.20 14.63 -10.63
CA SER A 31 17.25 15.66 -11.08
C SER A 31 17.26 16.78 -10.04
N ASP A 32 16.86 18.01 -10.39
CA ASP A 32 16.74 19.16 -9.45
C ASP A 32 15.75 18.92 -8.29
N VAL A 33 15.29 17.70 -8.11
CA VAL A 33 14.41 17.26 -7.01
C VAL A 33 15.25 17.11 -5.74
N VAL A 34 14.91 17.88 -4.74
CA VAL A 34 15.49 17.76 -3.40
C VAL A 34 14.85 16.58 -2.68
N LEU A 35 15.55 15.47 -2.63
CA LEU A 35 15.10 14.29 -1.88
C LEU A 35 15.25 14.51 -0.36
N PRO A 36 14.38 13.91 0.46
CA PRO A 36 14.63 13.81 1.89
C PRO A 36 15.99 13.18 2.18
N GLU A 37 16.67 13.62 3.23
CA GLU A 37 18.05 13.17 3.56
C GLU A 37 18.14 11.66 3.74
N ALA A 38 17.14 11.05 4.40
CA ALA A 38 17.08 9.60 4.61
C ALA A 38 16.99 8.84 3.28
N VAL A 39 16.17 9.32 2.34
CA VAL A 39 15.99 8.73 1.00
C VAL A 39 17.26 8.90 0.18
N HIS A 40 17.86 10.10 0.19
CA HIS A 40 19.13 10.35 -0.50
C HIS A 40 20.22 9.41 0.01
N THR A 41 20.34 9.25 1.34
CA THR A 41 21.29 8.33 1.97
C THR A 41 21.05 6.89 1.51
N ALA A 42 19.79 6.44 1.53
CA ALA A 42 19.44 5.07 1.12
C ALA A 42 19.77 4.80 -0.36
N MET A 43 19.68 5.79 -1.23
CA MET A 43 19.85 5.60 -2.67
C MET A 43 21.30 5.84 -3.15
N TYR A 44 22.07 6.70 -2.50
CA TYR A 44 23.32 7.20 -3.05
C TYR A 44 24.54 7.07 -2.13
N ASP A 45 24.38 6.98 -0.82
CA ASP A 45 25.52 6.82 0.10
C ASP A 45 25.90 5.35 0.26
N THR A 46 26.81 4.89 -0.58
CA THR A 46 27.29 3.50 -0.57
C THR A 46 28.04 3.09 0.71
N ALA A 47 28.42 4.04 1.56
CA ALA A 47 29.06 3.76 2.85
C ALA A 47 28.03 3.62 3.98
N SER A 48 26.79 4.04 3.75
CA SER A 48 25.71 3.95 4.74
C SER A 48 25.21 2.51 4.90
N VAL A 49 24.90 2.14 6.15
CA VAL A 49 24.21 0.87 6.45
C VAL A 49 22.79 0.83 5.85
N ASN A 50 22.25 2.00 5.51
CA ASN A 50 20.92 2.15 4.90
C ASN A 50 20.95 2.08 3.38
N PHE A 51 22.13 2.01 2.76
CA PHE A 51 22.24 1.95 1.31
C PHE A 51 21.56 0.72 0.71
N VAL A 52 20.79 0.94 -0.37
CA VAL A 52 20.19 -0.08 -1.20
C VAL A 52 20.70 0.05 -2.62
N ASP A 53 21.31 -0.99 -3.15
CA ASP A 53 21.83 -0.98 -4.54
C ASP A 53 20.72 -1.22 -5.55
N PHE A 54 19.96 -0.17 -5.84
CA PHE A 54 18.88 -0.21 -6.84
C PHE A 54 19.39 -0.41 -8.27
N ALA A 55 20.65 -0.10 -8.56
CA ALA A 55 21.23 -0.31 -9.89
C ALA A 55 21.48 -1.79 -10.21
N ASN A 56 21.71 -2.61 -9.17
CA ASN A 56 21.94 -4.05 -9.28
C ASN A 56 20.87 -4.83 -8.50
N TYR A 57 19.62 -4.39 -8.56
CA TYR A 57 18.54 -4.96 -7.74
C TYR A 57 18.15 -6.38 -8.15
N GLY A 58 18.27 -6.71 -9.42
CA GLY A 58 17.92 -8.02 -9.97
C GLY A 58 16.58 -8.02 -10.72
N GLU A 59 16.15 -9.20 -11.12
CA GLU A 59 14.88 -9.40 -11.85
C GLU A 59 13.73 -9.49 -10.83
N LEU A 60 12.89 -8.47 -10.76
CA LEU A 60 11.82 -8.34 -9.75
C LEU A 60 10.92 -9.58 -9.66
N ARG A 61 10.54 -10.18 -10.80
CA ARG A 61 9.67 -11.38 -10.82
C ARG A 61 10.19 -12.55 -9.96
N ARG A 62 11.48 -12.65 -9.75
CA ARG A 62 12.11 -13.75 -9.01
C ARG A 62 12.22 -13.47 -7.52
N LEU A 63 12.04 -12.23 -7.14
CA LEU A 63 12.18 -11.79 -5.75
C LEU A 63 10.88 -12.05 -4.97
N PRO A 64 10.97 -12.21 -3.65
CA PRO A 64 9.80 -12.34 -2.77
C PRO A 64 9.01 -11.04 -2.64
N ILE A 65 7.80 -11.16 -2.12
CA ILE A 65 7.00 -10.05 -1.63
C ILE A 65 7.45 -9.76 -0.19
N GLY A 66 7.83 -8.52 0.09
CA GLY A 66 8.13 -8.06 1.45
C GLY A 66 6.86 -7.60 2.14
N VAL A 67 6.66 -8.04 3.37
CA VAL A 67 5.52 -7.62 4.20
C VAL A 67 6.06 -7.23 5.58
N PHE A 68 5.63 -6.12 6.12
CA PHE A 68 5.82 -5.79 7.53
C PHE A 68 4.56 -5.15 8.09
N ASP A 69 4.42 -5.26 9.41
CA ASP A 69 3.33 -4.64 10.15
C ASP A 69 3.91 -3.64 11.16
N ALA A 70 3.49 -2.39 11.06
CA ALA A 70 3.99 -1.32 11.92
C ALA A 70 3.44 -1.43 13.35
N ASP A 71 2.28 -2.02 13.53
CA ASP A 71 1.59 -2.10 14.82
C ASP A 71 1.92 -3.39 15.59
N SER A 72 2.76 -4.26 15.04
CA SER A 72 3.41 -5.45 15.62
C SER A 72 2.54 -6.46 16.39
N THR A 73 1.24 -6.26 16.50
CA THR A 73 0.36 -7.08 17.36
C THR A 73 -0.47 -8.11 16.60
N SER A 74 -0.65 -7.93 15.28
CA SER A 74 -1.41 -8.85 14.45
C SER A 74 -0.63 -9.22 13.18
N MET A 75 -0.81 -10.44 12.73
CA MET A 75 -0.34 -10.89 11.42
C MET A 75 -1.46 -10.79 10.38
N THR A 76 -2.45 -9.92 10.60
CA THR A 76 -3.66 -9.83 9.80
C THR A 76 -3.36 -9.59 8.33
N LEU A 77 -2.47 -8.65 8.02
CA LEU A 77 -2.07 -8.38 6.64
C LEU A 77 -1.40 -9.60 6.00
N LEU A 78 -0.46 -10.27 6.72
CA LEU A 78 0.21 -11.47 6.19
C LEU A 78 -0.78 -12.60 5.96
N GLU A 79 -1.70 -12.84 6.90
CA GLU A 79 -2.72 -13.87 6.77
C GLU A 79 -3.65 -13.55 5.59
N THR A 80 -4.10 -12.31 5.47
CA THR A 80 -4.96 -11.86 4.37
C THR A 80 -4.28 -12.05 3.01
N ILE A 81 -3.06 -11.53 2.84
CA ILE A 81 -2.37 -11.60 1.54
C ILE A 81 -2.01 -13.04 1.15
N THR A 82 -1.70 -13.90 2.12
CA THR A 82 -1.34 -15.29 1.82
C THR A 82 -2.54 -16.20 1.54
N THR A 83 -3.73 -15.81 1.96
CA THR A 83 -4.96 -16.60 1.79
C THR A 83 -5.97 -16.01 0.82
N MET A 84 -5.77 -14.76 0.38
CA MET A 84 -6.67 -14.06 -0.55
C MET A 84 -6.93 -14.90 -1.81
N ASP A 85 -8.20 -15.02 -2.19
CA ASP A 85 -8.70 -15.65 -3.42
C ASP A 85 -9.78 -14.76 -4.02
N CYS A 86 -9.36 -13.63 -4.59
CA CYS A 86 -10.21 -12.62 -5.20
C CYS A 86 -10.17 -12.66 -6.74
N PHE A 87 -9.18 -13.31 -7.31
CA PHE A 87 -8.93 -13.34 -8.74
C PHE A 87 -8.85 -14.77 -9.28
N ASP A 88 -9.24 -14.95 -10.50
CA ASP A 88 -8.97 -16.16 -11.28
C ASP A 88 -7.49 -16.14 -11.68
N ASN A 89 -6.70 -17.06 -11.18
CA ASN A 89 -5.24 -17.11 -11.33
C ASN A 89 -4.77 -17.26 -12.79
N ILE A 90 -5.64 -17.73 -13.68
CA ILE A 90 -5.33 -17.88 -15.12
C ILE A 90 -5.64 -16.57 -15.86
N THR A 91 -6.86 -16.08 -15.71
CA THR A 91 -7.34 -14.92 -16.48
C THR A 91 -7.02 -13.59 -15.79
N GLY A 92 -6.90 -13.57 -14.46
CA GLY A 92 -6.78 -12.37 -13.63
C GLY A 92 -8.04 -11.54 -13.55
N THR A 93 -9.17 -12.11 -13.92
CA THR A 93 -10.47 -11.48 -13.70
C THR A 93 -10.82 -11.55 -12.21
N ARG A 94 -11.49 -10.53 -11.70
CA ARG A 94 -11.89 -10.46 -10.29
C ARG A 94 -13.00 -11.47 -9.98
N ARG A 95 -12.58 -12.68 -9.66
CA ARG A 95 -13.43 -13.82 -9.33
C ARG A 95 -12.62 -14.91 -8.67
N SER A 96 -13.03 -15.38 -7.50
CA SER A 96 -12.41 -16.54 -6.82
C SER A 96 -12.41 -17.78 -7.72
N ASP A 97 -11.30 -18.51 -7.74
CA ASP A 97 -11.13 -19.79 -8.43
C ASP A 97 -10.81 -20.97 -7.48
N GLY A 98 -10.78 -20.71 -6.16
CA GLY A 98 -10.49 -21.69 -5.12
C GLY A 98 -8.98 -21.89 -4.86
N ILE A 99 -8.13 -21.09 -5.48
CA ILE A 99 -6.68 -21.13 -5.31
C ILE A 99 -6.22 -19.75 -4.83
N PRO A 100 -5.44 -19.64 -3.75
CA PRO A 100 -4.93 -18.34 -3.32
C PRO A 100 -4.21 -17.59 -4.44
N ASP A 101 -4.49 -16.30 -4.57
CA ASP A 101 -3.98 -15.46 -5.65
C ASP A 101 -2.45 -15.39 -5.72
N PHE A 102 -1.79 -15.58 -4.58
CA PHE A 102 -0.34 -15.60 -4.44
C PHE A 102 0.24 -17.00 -4.25
N ALA A 103 -0.46 -18.06 -4.70
CA ALA A 103 -0.08 -19.45 -4.45
C ALA A 103 1.34 -19.83 -4.88
N GLY A 104 1.90 -19.14 -5.89
CA GLY A 104 3.28 -19.35 -6.37
C GLY A 104 4.32 -18.39 -5.81
N GLU A 105 3.95 -17.50 -4.91
CA GLU A 105 4.81 -16.46 -4.39
C GLU A 105 5.58 -16.89 -3.14
N HIS A 106 6.76 -16.28 -2.95
CA HIS A 106 7.49 -16.30 -1.70
C HIS A 106 7.29 -14.96 -0.98
N PHE A 107 7.19 -15.01 0.34
CA PHE A 107 7.06 -13.85 1.20
C PHE A 107 8.23 -13.71 2.16
N GLN A 108 8.59 -12.50 2.47
CA GLN A 108 9.44 -12.15 3.59
C GLN A 108 8.62 -11.30 4.55
N TYR A 109 8.38 -11.81 5.74
CA TYR A 109 7.68 -11.06 6.80
C TYR A 109 8.68 -10.54 7.81
N TYR A 110 8.66 -9.25 8.02
CA TYR A 110 9.51 -8.58 8.99
C TYR A 110 8.65 -8.05 10.14
N THR A 111 8.92 -8.55 11.34
CA THR A 111 8.32 -8.03 12.56
C THR A 111 9.23 -6.93 13.10
N ALA A 112 8.82 -5.69 12.93
CA ALA A 112 9.46 -4.56 13.54
C ALA A 112 9.08 -4.48 15.03
N GLY A 113 9.97 -3.97 15.89
CA GLY A 113 9.63 -3.68 17.29
C GLY A 113 8.64 -2.51 17.38
N SER A 114 8.04 -2.30 18.55
CA SER A 114 7.02 -1.27 18.79
C SER A 114 7.41 0.17 18.47
N ASP A 115 8.72 0.45 18.36
CA ASP A 115 9.27 1.77 18.06
C ASP A 115 9.91 1.82 16.67
N ALA A 116 9.57 0.87 15.80
CA ALA A 116 10.23 0.75 14.51
C ALA A 116 9.85 1.89 13.58
N ASP A 117 10.87 2.45 12.96
CA ASP A 117 10.74 3.35 11.83
C ASP A 117 10.29 2.56 10.59
N CYS A 118 9.14 2.89 10.05
CA CYS A 118 8.57 2.21 8.88
C CYS A 118 9.46 2.34 7.64
N PHE A 119 10.16 3.46 7.49
CA PHE A 119 11.14 3.63 6.43
C PHE A 119 12.31 2.65 6.57
N GLN A 120 12.83 2.45 7.80
CA GLN A 120 13.88 1.46 8.06
C GLN A 120 13.41 0.04 7.81
N SER A 121 12.15 -0.29 8.17
CA SER A 121 11.54 -1.60 7.90
C SER A 121 11.43 -1.84 6.39
N THR A 122 11.03 -0.82 5.63
CA THR A 122 11.00 -0.84 4.17
C THR A 122 12.39 -1.07 3.58
N LEU A 123 13.41 -0.32 4.03
CA LEU A 123 14.79 -0.51 3.58
C LEU A 123 15.31 -1.89 3.94
N PHE A 124 14.98 -2.42 5.12
CA PHE A 124 15.36 -3.78 5.50
C PHE A 124 14.83 -4.80 4.48
N LEU A 125 13.58 -4.71 4.07
CA LEU A 125 12.98 -5.60 3.07
C LEU A 125 13.59 -5.44 1.68
N MET A 126 14.08 -4.25 1.34
CA MET A 126 14.71 -3.96 0.05
C MET A 126 16.19 -4.33 -0.01
N LYS A 127 16.86 -4.59 1.12
CA LYS A 127 18.27 -5.02 1.16
C LYS A 127 18.41 -6.54 0.96
N ASP A 128 19.60 -6.97 0.54
CA ASP A 128 19.98 -8.38 0.39
C ASP A 128 20.73 -8.93 1.61
N ARG A 129 20.67 -8.22 2.74
CA ARG A 129 21.36 -8.59 3.98
C ARG A 129 20.40 -8.58 5.16
N TYR A 130 20.60 -9.55 6.02
CA TYR A 130 20.01 -9.60 7.35
C TYR A 130 21.10 -9.28 8.37
N TRP A 131 21.11 -8.05 8.89
CA TRP A 131 22.23 -7.52 9.68
C TRP A 131 23.55 -7.69 8.91
N ASP A 132 24.66 -7.82 9.59
CA ASP A 132 25.98 -7.95 8.94
C ASP A 132 26.36 -9.38 8.55
N SER A 133 25.52 -10.40 8.81
CA SER A 133 25.94 -11.79 8.82
C SER A 133 25.14 -12.77 7.96
N PHE A 134 23.98 -12.39 7.43
CA PHE A 134 23.15 -13.28 6.65
C PHE A 134 22.68 -12.62 5.37
N ASP A 135 22.84 -13.32 4.26
CA ASP A 135 22.21 -12.95 3.00
C ASP A 135 20.72 -13.29 3.05
N LYS A 136 19.89 -12.41 2.56
CA LYS A 136 18.47 -12.61 2.29
C LYS A 136 18.15 -12.10 0.89
N ASP A 137 17.02 -12.51 0.33
CA ASP A 137 16.55 -11.93 -0.92
C ASP A 137 16.04 -10.48 -0.70
N ARG A 138 16.16 -9.65 -1.72
CA ARG A 138 15.48 -8.35 -1.81
C ARG A 138 14.01 -8.57 -2.12
N SER A 139 13.16 -7.62 -1.75
CA SER A 139 11.72 -7.70 -2.06
C SER A 139 11.39 -7.01 -3.38
N LYS A 140 10.55 -7.62 -4.20
CA LYS A 140 10.07 -7.03 -5.47
C LYS A 140 9.02 -5.94 -5.30
N ILE A 141 8.31 -5.98 -4.20
CA ILE A 141 7.31 -5.03 -3.73
C ILE A 141 7.30 -5.11 -2.21
N VAL A 142 7.02 -4.01 -1.54
CA VAL A 142 6.84 -3.97 -0.09
C VAL A 142 5.39 -3.64 0.21
N VAL A 143 4.77 -4.43 1.08
CA VAL A 143 3.42 -4.17 1.60
C VAL A 143 3.55 -3.86 3.09
N ALA A 144 3.14 -2.66 3.45
CA ALA A 144 3.27 -2.12 4.79
C ALA A 144 1.90 -2.05 5.48
N GLY A 145 1.76 -2.83 6.55
CA GLY A 145 0.57 -2.86 7.38
C GLY A 145 0.59 -1.83 8.51
N GLY A 146 -0.56 -1.66 9.11
CA GLY A 146 -0.76 -0.78 10.25
C GLY A 146 -1.01 0.69 9.89
N TYR A 147 -1.12 1.52 10.93
CA TYR A 147 -1.51 2.93 10.80
C TYR A 147 -0.32 3.84 10.60
N LEU A 148 0.22 3.86 9.37
CA LEU A 148 1.36 4.67 8.99
C LEU A 148 0.98 6.15 8.88
N THR A 149 1.83 7.01 9.41
CA THR A 149 1.72 8.46 9.32
C THR A 149 3.04 9.08 8.87
N ALA A 150 3.03 10.34 8.47
CA ALA A 150 4.23 11.09 8.10
C ALA A 150 5.31 11.02 9.20
N ALA A 151 4.91 11.04 10.49
CA ALA A 151 5.84 10.90 11.61
C ALA A 151 6.52 9.53 11.66
N ASN A 152 5.95 8.52 11.02
CA ASN A 152 6.48 7.16 10.96
C ASN A 152 7.21 6.85 9.64
N GLY A 153 7.52 7.86 8.81
CA GLY A 153 8.32 7.72 7.60
C GLY A 153 7.53 7.51 6.30
N LEU A 154 6.22 7.76 6.28
CA LEU A 154 5.40 7.59 5.07
C LEU A 154 5.89 8.46 3.91
N ASP A 155 6.19 9.75 4.17
CA ASP A 155 6.70 10.67 3.14
C ASP A 155 8.04 10.21 2.55
N ASP A 156 8.93 9.61 3.38
CA ASP A 156 10.17 9.03 2.93
C ASP A 156 9.95 7.77 2.09
N MET A 157 8.94 6.95 2.43
CA MET A 157 8.56 5.77 1.64
C MET A 157 8.02 6.17 0.27
N ASP A 158 7.18 7.19 0.20
CA ASP A 158 6.65 7.74 -1.05
C ASP A 158 7.78 8.25 -1.96
N ALA A 159 8.68 9.05 -1.40
CA ALA A 159 9.82 9.58 -2.14
C ALA A 159 10.77 8.46 -2.61
N LEU A 160 10.96 7.42 -1.80
CA LEU A 160 11.75 6.25 -2.18
C LEU A 160 11.09 5.48 -3.33
N GLU A 161 9.77 5.27 -3.26
CA GLU A 161 9.02 4.60 -4.33
C GLU A 161 9.14 5.36 -5.65
N GLU A 162 8.94 6.67 -5.61
CA GLU A 162 8.95 7.50 -6.81
C GLU A 162 10.32 7.51 -7.51
N HIS A 163 11.41 7.48 -6.73
CA HIS A 163 12.74 7.73 -7.26
C HIS A 163 13.65 6.51 -7.36
N ASN A 164 13.27 5.33 -6.84
CA ASN A 164 14.14 4.15 -6.94
C ASN A 164 14.22 3.62 -8.38
N ALA A 165 15.46 3.41 -8.84
CA ALA A 165 15.74 2.99 -10.22
C ALA A 165 15.29 1.54 -10.53
N ALA A 166 15.00 0.72 -9.53
CA ALA A 166 14.55 -0.66 -9.69
C ALA A 166 13.04 -0.76 -9.96
N GLY A 167 12.29 0.32 -9.71
CA GLY A 167 10.84 0.33 -9.85
C GLY A 167 10.11 -0.50 -8.79
N VAL A 168 10.73 -0.70 -7.63
CA VAL A 168 10.10 -1.39 -6.49
C VAL A 168 8.97 -0.52 -5.97
N LYS A 169 7.78 -1.11 -5.84
CA LYS A 169 6.59 -0.43 -5.34
C LYS A 169 6.41 -0.66 -3.85
N ILE A 170 5.76 0.31 -3.20
CA ILE A 170 5.41 0.26 -1.78
C ILE A 170 3.90 0.45 -1.69
N VAL A 171 3.20 -0.53 -1.14
CA VAL A 171 1.75 -0.47 -0.90
C VAL A 171 1.52 -0.34 0.59
N THR A 172 0.84 0.70 1.01
CA THR A 172 0.46 0.88 2.41
C THR A 172 -0.99 0.50 2.62
N GLU A 173 -1.27 -0.20 3.70
CA GLU A 173 -2.60 -0.65 4.06
C GLU A 173 -3.60 0.51 4.21
N THR A 174 -3.16 1.57 4.89
CA THR A 174 -3.96 2.77 5.11
C THR A 174 -4.37 3.45 3.79
N GLU A 175 -3.42 3.65 2.87
CA GLU A 175 -3.73 4.32 1.59
C GLU A 175 -4.52 3.43 0.65
N ALA A 176 -4.23 2.12 0.61
CA ALA A 176 -5.00 1.17 -0.16
C ALA A 176 -6.46 1.12 0.30
N GLY A 177 -6.70 1.10 1.62
CA GLY A 177 -8.05 1.19 2.19
C GLY A 177 -8.76 2.49 1.80
N VAL A 178 -8.07 3.62 1.83
CA VAL A 178 -8.64 4.92 1.42
C VAL A 178 -8.94 4.93 -0.08
N ARG A 179 -8.08 4.39 -0.94
CA ARG A 179 -8.35 4.27 -2.37
C ARG A 179 -9.59 3.39 -2.62
N ALA A 180 -9.66 2.23 -1.98
CA ALA A 180 -10.82 1.33 -2.08
C ALA A 180 -12.14 2.00 -1.62
N MET A 181 -12.08 2.80 -0.56
CA MET A 181 -13.21 3.63 -0.13
C MET A 181 -13.66 4.61 -1.22
N PHE A 182 -12.73 5.37 -1.80
CA PHE A 182 -13.09 6.33 -2.86
C PHE A 182 -13.61 5.65 -4.11
N ASP A 183 -13.05 4.52 -4.50
CA ASP A 183 -13.50 3.72 -5.64
C ASP A 183 -14.92 3.20 -5.43
N SER A 184 -15.22 2.71 -4.23
CA SER A 184 -16.57 2.23 -3.86
C SER A 184 -17.61 3.35 -3.90
N LEU A 185 -17.19 4.60 -3.63
CA LEU A 185 -18.05 5.78 -3.64
C LEU A 185 -17.98 6.60 -4.94
N ALA A 186 -17.29 6.10 -5.97
CA ALA A 186 -17.03 6.88 -7.19
C ALA A 186 -18.29 7.30 -7.94
N SER A 187 -19.31 6.44 -7.94
CA SER A 187 -20.61 6.71 -8.60
C SER A 187 -21.61 7.50 -7.74
N GLU A 188 -21.29 7.73 -6.47
CA GLU A 188 -22.20 8.37 -5.53
C GLU A 188 -22.04 9.88 -5.48
N ASN A 189 -23.16 10.60 -5.54
CA ASN A 189 -23.18 12.05 -5.38
C ASN A 189 -23.42 12.41 -3.89
N ILE A 190 -22.46 12.07 -3.03
CA ILE A 190 -22.48 12.39 -1.60
C ILE A 190 -21.44 13.48 -1.31
N SER A 191 -21.89 14.58 -0.69
CA SER A 191 -21.04 15.75 -0.40
C SER A 191 -20.40 15.72 0.99
N ALA A 192 -21.03 15.03 1.95
CA ALA A 192 -20.53 14.91 3.31
C ALA A 192 -20.91 13.57 3.91
N PHE A 193 -19.96 12.91 4.58
CA PHE A 193 -20.20 11.64 5.26
C PHE A 193 -19.19 11.39 6.39
N THR A 194 -19.50 10.39 7.21
CA THR A 194 -18.63 9.91 8.30
C THR A 194 -18.07 8.55 7.97
N VAL A 195 -16.79 8.35 8.29
CA VAL A 195 -16.07 7.09 8.29
C VAL A 195 -15.91 6.65 9.75
N ALA A 196 -16.33 5.43 10.06
CA ALA A 196 -15.99 4.75 11.31
C ALA A 196 -14.68 3.97 11.11
N ALA A 197 -13.66 4.26 11.89
CA ALA A 197 -12.43 3.48 11.95
C ALA A 197 -12.49 2.59 13.20
N LEU A 198 -12.68 1.29 13.00
CA LEU A 198 -12.78 0.31 14.07
C LEU A 198 -11.43 -0.38 14.26
N SER A 199 -10.76 -0.08 15.37
CA SER A 199 -9.43 -0.61 15.68
C SER A 199 -9.11 -0.49 17.16
N ASP A 200 -8.31 -1.41 17.68
CA ASP A 200 -7.78 -1.33 19.04
C ASP A 200 -6.88 -0.10 19.24
N SER A 201 -6.21 0.36 18.19
CA SER A 201 -5.44 1.61 18.11
C SER A 201 -6.25 2.76 17.49
N SER A 202 -7.49 2.97 17.93
CA SER A 202 -8.46 3.87 17.29
C SER A 202 -7.95 5.32 17.09
N HIS A 203 -7.09 5.84 17.98
CA HIS A 203 -6.52 7.17 17.85
C HIS A 203 -5.54 7.27 16.67
N ASP A 204 -4.66 6.28 16.53
CA ASP A 204 -3.69 6.22 15.44
C ASP A 204 -4.38 5.96 14.10
N ALA A 205 -5.40 5.10 14.09
CA ALA A 205 -6.25 4.86 12.93
C ALA A 205 -6.90 6.16 12.43
N VAL A 206 -7.52 6.94 13.31
CA VAL A 206 -8.13 8.23 12.93
C VAL A 206 -7.11 9.19 12.34
N ARG A 207 -5.90 9.27 12.92
CA ARG A 207 -4.83 10.13 12.43
C ARG A 207 -4.36 9.67 11.05
N ALA A 208 -4.04 8.40 10.88
CA ALA A 208 -3.54 7.84 9.64
C ALA A 208 -4.55 7.98 8.49
N TYR A 209 -5.80 7.59 8.72
CA TYR A 209 -6.84 7.75 7.70
C TYR A 209 -7.14 9.22 7.37
N SER A 210 -7.06 10.14 8.36
CA SER A 210 -7.25 11.56 8.09
C SER A 210 -6.16 12.11 7.16
N GLU A 211 -4.91 11.72 7.35
CA GLU A 211 -3.79 12.10 6.48
C GLU A 211 -3.92 11.48 5.09
N ALA A 212 -4.21 10.19 5.00
CA ALA A 212 -4.38 9.48 3.73
C ALA A 212 -5.57 10.02 2.92
N ILE A 213 -6.70 10.30 3.56
CA ILE A 213 -7.87 10.91 2.91
C ILE A 213 -7.54 12.31 2.40
N ARG A 214 -6.83 13.13 3.20
CA ARG A 214 -6.42 14.47 2.78
C ARG A 214 -5.50 14.42 1.56
N LYS A 215 -4.53 13.49 1.54
CA LYS A 215 -3.61 13.25 0.41
C LYS A 215 -4.39 12.83 -0.84
N ALA A 216 -5.18 11.78 -0.75
CA ALA A 216 -5.98 11.27 -1.86
C ALA A 216 -7.01 12.29 -2.38
N ALA A 217 -7.62 13.10 -1.50
CA ALA A 217 -8.55 14.15 -1.90
C ALA A 217 -7.84 15.28 -2.67
N ALA A 218 -6.62 15.65 -2.28
CA ALA A 218 -5.83 16.65 -2.98
C ALA A 218 -5.42 16.17 -4.38
N GLU A 219 -4.98 14.92 -4.51
CA GLU A 219 -4.58 14.31 -5.78
C GLU A 219 -5.73 14.19 -6.78
N ASN A 220 -6.92 13.85 -6.30
CA ASN A 220 -8.10 13.60 -7.13
C ASN A 220 -9.05 14.80 -7.26
N GLY A 221 -8.72 15.95 -6.68
CA GLY A 221 -9.59 17.14 -6.67
C GLY A 221 -10.92 16.89 -5.96
N ASN A 222 -10.97 16.00 -4.98
CA ASN A 222 -12.18 15.63 -4.26
C ASN A 222 -12.53 16.71 -3.21
N SER A 223 -13.73 17.26 -3.28
CA SER A 223 -14.22 18.33 -2.38
C SER A 223 -15.21 17.81 -1.32
N ARG A 224 -15.34 16.51 -1.13
CA ARG A 224 -16.25 15.93 -0.14
C ARG A 224 -15.79 16.29 1.29
N SER A 225 -16.75 16.58 2.16
CA SER A 225 -16.49 16.78 3.60
C SER A 225 -16.53 15.40 4.30
N ILE A 226 -15.38 14.92 4.75
CA ILE A 226 -15.27 13.59 5.35
C ILE A 226 -14.87 13.75 6.83
N SER A 227 -15.68 13.21 7.72
CA SER A 227 -15.40 13.11 9.15
C SER A 227 -14.96 11.69 9.49
N ILE A 228 -13.98 11.52 10.38
CA ILE A 228 -13.50 10.22 10.81
C ILE A 228 -13.71 10.10 12.32
N ILE A 229 -14.29 8.99 12.75
CA ILE A 229 -14.50 8.68 14.17
C ILE A 229 -13.93 7.30 14.44
N GLY A 230 -13.04 7.21 15.44
CA GLY A 230 -12.45 5.95 15.87
C GLY A 230 -13.19 5.33 17.05
N ALA A 231 -13.22 4.01 17.09
CA ALA A 231 -13.59 3.20 18.24
C ALA A 231 -12.83 1.88 18.22
N ASP A 232 -12.89 1.13 19.34
CA ASP A 232 -12.34 -0.23 19.35
C ASP A 232 -13.03 -1.12 18.30
N GLY A 233 -12.33 -2.18 17.89
CA GLY A 233 -12.72 -3.11 16.84
C GLY A 233 -13.88 -4.03 17.21
N SER A 234 -14.90 -3.54 17.92
CA SER A 234 -16.04 -4.32 18.41
C SER A 234 -17.38 -3.75 17.94
N LEU A 235 -18.43 -4.58 17.99
CA LEU A 235 -19.81 -4.13 17.77
C LEU A 235 -20.24 -3.06 18.78
N GLU A 236 -19.70 -3.10 20.00
CA GLU A 236 -19.95 -2.09 21.02
C GLU A 236 -19.27 -0.76 20.65
N GLY A 237 -18.06 -0.82 20.08
CA GLY A 237 -17.37 0.34 19.51
C GLY A 237 -18.20 1.01 18.42
N LEU A 238 -18.73 0.24 17.47
CA LEU A 238 -19.62 0.75 16.43
C LEU A 238 -20.90 1.35 17.03
N SER A 239 -21.51 0.68 18.02
CA SER A 239 -22.69 1.21 18.73
C SER A 239 -22.41 2.58 19.34
N ARG A 240 -21.25 2.77 20.00
CA ARG A 240 -20.85 4.06 20.57
C ARG A 240 -20.68 5.15 19.51
N ILE A 241 -20.13 4.83 18.35
CA ILE A 241 -20.05 5.78 17.23
C ILE A 241 -21.45 6.23 16.81
N ILE A 242 -22.39 5.30 16.59
CA ILE A 242 -23.76 5.60 16.18
C ILE A 242 -24.47 6.47 17.24
N ASP A 243 -24.35 6.13 18.51
CA ASP A 243 -24.95 6.90 19.59
C ASP A 243 -24.37 8.30 19.71
N ASN A 244 -23.06 8.48 19.48
CA ASN A 244 -22.41 9.78 19.45
C ASN A 244 -22.92 10.63 18.28
N LEU A 245 -22.98 10.07 17.07
CA LEU A 245 -23.52 10.76 15.89
C LEU A 245 -24.96 11.22 16.13
N HIS A 246 -25.77 10.40 16.79
CA HIS A 246 -27.15 10.75 17.14
C HIS A 246 -27.21 11.86 18.18
N ARG A 247 -26.46 11.73 19.28
CA ARG A 247 -26.39 12.73 20.37
C ARG A 247 -25.95 14.10 19.83
N ASP A 248 -24.96 14.11 18.94
CA ASP A 248 -24.36 15.33 18.39
C ASP A 248 -25.17 15.86 17.20
N ASN A 249 -26.29 15.23 16.84
CA ASN A 249 -27.15 15.58 15.70
C ASN A 249 -26.35 15.78 14.41
N SER A 250 -25.46 14.81 14.11
CA SER A 250 -24.55 14.89 12.95
C SER A 250 -25.30 15.11 11.66
N LYS A 251 -24.73 15.96 10.78
CA LYS A 251 -25.22 16.19 9.41
C LYS A 251 -24.46 15.36 8.37
N SER A 252 -23.41 14.68 8.80
CA SER A 252 -22.62 13.76 7.99
C SER A 252 -22.97 12.33 8.38
N PRO A 253 -23.81 11.62 7.62
CA PRO A 253 -24.22 10.26 7.98
C PRO A 253 -23.04 9.29 7.98
N LEU A 254 -23.09 8.24 8.79
CA LEU A 254 -22.17 7.13 8.73
C LEU A 254 -22.36 6.42 7.38
N LYS A 255 -21.32 6.40 6.57
CA LYS A 255 -21.32 5.84 5.21
C LYS A 255 -20.30 4.73 5.01
N VAL A 256 -19.19 4.79 5.73
CA VAL A 256 -18.09 3.83 5.59
C VAL A 256 -17.69 3.29 6.94
N ILE A 257 -17.43 2.00 7.01
CA ILE A 257 -16.83 1.33 8.15
C ILE A 257 -15.51 0.72 7.66
N MET A 258 -14.40 1.18 8.22
CA MET A 258 -13.07 0.62 8.01
C MET A 258 -12.72 -0.29 9.17
N VAL A 259 -12.39 -1.54 8.89
CA VAL A 259 -11.98 -2.53 9.89
C VAL A 259 -11.06 -3.57 9.26
N GLU A 260 -9.90 -3.78 9.86
CA GLU A 260 -8.89 -4.72 9.38
C GLU A 260 -9.31 -6.17 9.66
N GLY A 261 -9.12 -7.05 8.67
CA GLY A 261 -9.31 -8.48 8.82
C GLY A 261 -10.72 -8.89 9.27
N ALA A 262 -11.72 -8.07 8.94
CA ALA A 262 -13.10 -8.37 9.30
C ALA A 262 -13.57 -9.65 8.63
N ASP A 263 -13.83 -10.67 9.42
CA ASP A 263 -14.48 -11.88 8.92
C ASP A 263 -15.95 -11.66 8.60
N GLY A 264 -16.54 -12.61 7.88
CA GLY A 264 -17.95 -12.51 7.49
C GLY A 264 -18.91 -12.51 8.68
N GLU A 265 -18.53 -13.06 9.84
CA GLU A 265 -19.36 -13.08 11.06
C GLU A 265 -19.39 -11.68 11.70
N PHE A 266 -18.24 -11.01 11.76
CA PHE A 266 -18.17 -9.64 12.27
C PHE A 266 -18.95 -8.67 11.37
N VAL A 267 -18.78 -8.75 10.04
CA VAL A 267 -19.52 -7.92 9.09
C VAL A 267 -21.03 -8.14 9.22
N ALA A 268 -21.48 -9.40 9.30
CA ALA A 268 -22.90 -9.71 9.53
C ALA A 268 -23.41 -9.17 10.88
N GLY A 269 -22.57 -9.19 11.92
CA GLY A 269 -22.87 -8.57 13.21
C GLY A 269 -23.06 -7.05 13.11
N CYS A 270 -22.18 -6.37 12.37
CA CYS A 270 -22.31 -4.94 12.08
C CYS A 270 -23.61 -4.63 11.31
N GLU A 271 -23.91 -5.38 10.26
CA GLU A 271 -25.15 -5.21 9.47
C GLU A 271 -26.40 -5.39 10.35
N ALA A 272 -26.42 -6.42 11.19
CA ALA A 272 -27.53 -6.65 12.12
C ALA A 272 -27.67 -5.49 13.15
N LEU A 273 -26.56 -4.95 13.62
CA LEU A 273 -26.57 -3.79 14.51
C LEU A 273 -27.11 -2.54 13.81
N LEU A 274 -26.65 -2.27 12.60
CA LEU A 274 -27.13 -1.13 11.78
C LEU A 274 -28.62 -1.24 11.50
N GLU A 275 -29.12 -2.43 11.13
CA GLU A 275 -30.55 -2.66 10.91
C GLU A 275 -31.38 -2.48 12.20
N LYS A 276 -30.85 -2.93 13.34
CA LYS A 276 -31.47 -2.66 14.65
C LYS A 276 -31.64 -1.15 14.88
N TYR A 277 -30.61 -0.34 14.63
CA TYR A 277 -30.70 1.11 14.78
C TYR A 277 -31.67 1.74 13.77
N ARG A 278 -31.65 1.32 12.50
CA ARG A 278 -32.60 1.80 11.47
C ARG A 278 -34.05 1.50 11.84
N SER A 279 -34.32 0.34 12.40
CA SER A 279 -35.68 -0.08 12.80
C SER A 279 -36.20 0.55 14.09
N MET A 280 -35.36 1.26 14.86
CA MET A 280 -35.77 1.91 16.10
C MET A 280 -36.77 3.01 15.83
N PHE A 281 -37.98 2.86 16.40
CA PHE A 281 -39.06 3.86 16.31
C PHE A 281 -39.33 4.43 17.70
N VAL A 282 -39.07 5.72 17.89
CA VAL A 282 -39.19 6.42 19.17
C VAL A 282 -39.97 7.70 18.98
N ASN A 283 -40.99 7.91 19.80
CA ASN A 283 -41.80 9.12 19.79
C ASN A 283 -42.35 9.52 18.39
N GLY A 284 -42.73 8.53 17.57
CA GLY A 284 -43.32 8.79 16.25
C GLY A 284 -42.29 9.03 15.12
N THR A 285 -40.99 8.83 15.39
CA THR A 285 -39.90 9.05 14.42
C THR A 285 -38.89 7.90 14.41
N TYR A 286 -38.08 7.84 13.36
CA TYR A 286 -36.90 6.98 13.24
C TYR A 286 -35.64 7.83 13.46
N PRO A 287 -35.14 7.96 14.71
CA PRO A 287 -34.15 8.95 15.07
C PRO A 287 -32.78 8.72 14.41
N TYR A 288 -32.50 7.51 13.97
CA TYR A 288 -31.21 7.12 13.40
C TYR A 288 -31.14 7.20 11.87
N HIS A 289 -32.28 7.39 11.16
CA HIS A 289 -32.30 7.42 9.70
C HIS A 289 -31.47 8.56 9.10
N SER A 290 -31.37 9.69 9.78
CA SER A 290 -30.62 10.83 9.27
C SER A 290 -29.09 10.74 9.47
N ILE A 291 -28.65 9.82 10.35
CA ILE A 291 -27.25 9.66 10.70
C ILE A 291 -26.64 8.36 10.18
N LEU A 292 -27.44 7.48 9.58
CA LEU A 292 -26.99 6.28 8.89
C LEU A 292 -27.33 6.41 7.40
N ALA A 293 -26.34 6.26 6.53
CA ALA A 293 -26.58 6.20 5.10
C ALA A 293 -27.42 4.96 4.75
N ASP A 294 -28.19 5.02 3.66
CA ASP A 294 -29.01 3.88 3.21
C ASP A 294 -28.15 2.65 2.94
N GLU A 295 -27.03 2.85 2.25
CA GLU A 295 -26.01 1.84 2.03
C GLU A 295 -24.74 2.22 2.77
N ILE A 296 -24.19 1.32 3.55
CA ILE A 296 -22.91 1.48 4.26
C ILE A 296 -21.88 0.57 3.61
N VAL A 297 -20.74 1.13 3.27
CA VAL A 297 -19.63 0.42 2.66
C VAL A 297 -18.70 -0.09 3.75
N PHE A 298 -18.39 -1.38 3.70
CA PHE A 298 -17.34 -1.98 4.53
C PHE A 298 -16.04 -2.01 3.73
N VAL A 299 -14.96 -1.53 4.34
CA VAL A 299 -13.62 -1.56 3.75
C VAL A 299 -12.72 -2.31 4.70
N ASP A 300 -12.08 -3.36 4.19
CA ASP A 300 -10.98 -4.03 4.85
C ASP A 300 -9.67 -3.51 4.23
N PRO A 301 -8.85 -2.74 4.97
CA PRO A 301 -7.60 -2.19 4.48
C PRO A 301 -6.57 -3.26 4.14
N SER A 302 -6.49 -4.36 4.92
CA SER A 302 -5.57 -5.49 4.66
C SER A 302 -5.91 -6.18 3.34
N LEU A 303 -7.20 -6.42 3.09
CA LEU A 303 -7.67 -6.95 1.80
C LEU A 303 -7.41 -5.95 0.66
N SER A 304 -7.63 -4.67 0.90
CA SER A 304 -7.40 -3.63 -0.10
C SER A 304 -5.92 -3.54 -0.51
N ALA A 305 -4.99 -3.60 0.45
CA ALA A 305 -3.56 -3.63 0.19
C ALA A 305 -3.13 -4.91 -0.55
N SER A 306 -3.71 -6.05 -0.17
CA SER A 306 -3.45 -7.33 -0.83
C SER A 306 -3.92 -7.32 -2.30
N VAL A 307 -5.10 -6.79 -2.56
CA VAL A 307 -5.64 -6.61 -3.91
C VAL A 307 -4.75 -5.68 -4.74
N GLU A 308 -4.37 -4.54 -4.19
CA GLU A 308 -3.50 -3.58 -4.88
C GLU A 308 -2.11 -4.16 -5.17
N CYS A 309 -1.54 -4.91 -4.23
CA CYS A 309 -0.29 -5.65 -4.44
C CYS A 309 -0.41 -6.62 -5.62
N TYR A 310 -1.48 -7.42 -5.66
CA TYR A 310 -1.72 -8.36 -6.75
C TYR A 310 -1.87 -7.67 -8.11
N GLU A 311 -2.74 -6.64 -8.18
CA GLU A 311 -2.99 -5.89 -9.40
C GLU A 311 -1.71 -5.20 -9.91
N THR A 312 -0.91 -4.63 -9.00
CA THR A 312 0.40 -4.03 -9.33
C THR A 312 1.37 -5.05 -9.89
N LEU A 313 1.58 -6.18 -9.21
CA LEU A 313 2.48 -7.23 -9.68
C LEU A 313 2.01 -7.83 -11.01
N ARG A 314 0.70 -7.96 -11.22
CA ARG A 314 0.13 -8.47 -12.46
C ARG A 314 0.30 -7.48 -13.62
N ARG A 315 -0.04 -6.21 -13.41
CA ARG A 315 0.14 -5.13 -14.39
C ARG A 315 1.59 -5.02 -14.85
N ASP A 316 2.52 -5.09 -13.91
CA ASP A 316 3.95 -4.93 -14.14
C ASP A 316 4.64 -6.25 -14.55
N LYS A 317 3.86 -7.35 -14.68
CA LYS A 317 4.32 -8.69 -15.06
C LYS A 317 5.35 -9.27 -14.08
N ASN A 318 5.24 -8.93 -12.82
CA ASN A 318 6.14 -9.34 -11.74
C ASN A 318 5.56 -10.46 -10.85
N LEU A 319 4.35 -10.98 -11.14
CA LEU A 319 3.87 -12.20 -10.49
C LEU A 319 4.79 -13.38 -10.81
N ALA A 320 5.07 -14.23 -9.82
CA ALA A 320 5.88 -15.42 -10.00
C ALA A 320 5.18 -16.41 -10.96
N LEU A 321 5.94 -16.97 -11.90
CA LEU A 321 5.47 -18.03 -12.79
C LEU A 321 5.82 -19.43 -12.23
N ARG A 322 5.96 -19.56 -10.91
CA ARG A 322 6.41 -20.79 -10.28
C ARG A 322 5.22 -21.70 -9.95
N ALA A 323 5.38 -22.99 -10.24
CA ALA A 323 4.50 -24.02 -9.70
C ALA A 323 4.96 -24.46 -8.29
N GLU A 324 5.77 -23.64 -7.62
CA GLU A 324 6.27 -23.91 -6.28
C GLU A 324 5.21 -23.58 -5.23
N LYS A 325 5.26 -24.29 -4.12
CA LYS A 325 4.37 -24.00 -2.99
C LYS A 325 4.78 -22.66 -2.38
N GLN A 326 3.78 -21.84 -2.05
CA GLN A 326 3.95 -20.60 -1.29
C GLN A 326 4.82 -20.82 -0.05
N LYS A 327 5.72 -19.89 0.23
CA LYS A 327 6.65 -19.94 1.37
C LYS A 327 6.72 -18.56 2.04
N VAL A 328 6.79 -18.57 3.37
CA VAL A 328 7.03 -17.35 4.17
C VAL A 328 8.36 -17.53 4.92
N SER A 329 9.23 -16.52 4.82
CA SER A 329 10.45 -16.39 5.62
C SER A 329 10.23 -15.28 6.64
N TYR A 330 10.48 -15.58 7.92
CA TYR A 330 10.23 -14.65 9.03
C TYR A 330 11.55 -14.01 9.48
N PHE A 331 11.52 -12.70 9.68
CA PHE A 331 12.63 -11.89 10.18
C PHE A 331 12.15 -11.06 11.36
N TYR A 332 13.00 -10.89 12.34
CA TYR A 332 12.68 -10.19 13.57
C TYR A 332 13.64 -9.02 13.78
N GLY A 333 13.12 -7.82 14.02
CA GLY A 333 13.85 -6.67 14.52
C GLY A 333 14.16 -6.83 16.00
N PHE A 334 15.30 -6.30 16.43
CA PHE A 334 15.69 -6.22 17.85
C PHE A 334 15.36 -4.85 18.40
#